data_3621d33f1911ad4668eeb00db0a22304
#
_entry.id   3621d33f1911ad4668eeb00db0a22304
#
_cell.length_a   1.000
_cell.length_b   1.000
_cell.length_c   1.000
_cell.angle_alpha   90.00
_cell.angle_beta   90.00
_cell.angle_gamma   90.00
#
_symmetry.space_group_name_H-M   'P 1'
#
loop_
_entity.id
_entity.type
_entity.pdbx_description
1 polymer ?
#
loop_
_entity_poly.entity_id
_entity_poly.type
_entity_poly.pdbx_seq_one_letter_code
_entity_poly.pdbx_strand_id
1 'polypeptide(L)'
;IDWSALGFDYHKTDVNVRYYFTDGKWSDMEVTSDEYIKMHMSASCLHYGIELFEGLKAFRGVDGKVRLFRVEDNARRLRSSAERLCLPLPTVEMVVNACVEVVRRNEAYIPPYGTGASLYLRPVMFGTTAGLGVKPAKDALLIVYCSPVGAYFKQGIKPILVAIDREQDRAAPRGTGDVKVGGNYAASLL
;
A
#
# COMPACT_ATOMS: atom_id res chain seq x y z
N ILE A 1 11.12 10.44 -17.94
CA ILE A 1 9.66 10.35 -17.63
C ILE A 1 9.02 11.68 -17.99
N ASP A 2 7.93 11.65 -18.75
CA ASP A 2 7.09 12.83 -18.96
C ASP A 2 6.15 12.99 -17.75
N TRP A 3 6.51 13.88 -16.85
CA TRP A 3 5.77 14.11 -15.60
C TRP A 3 4.36 14.70 -15.85
N SER A 4 4.14 15.37 -16.97
CA SER A 4 2.85 15.97 -17.31
C SER A 4 1.85 14.96 -17.86
N ALA A 5 2.33 13.86 -18.43
CA ALA A 5 1.52 12.79 -18.99
C ALA A 5 1.14 11.71 -18.00
N LEU A 6 1.67 11.77 -16.75
CA LEU A 6 1.38 10.76 -15.74
C LEU A 6 -0.11 10.70 -15.41
N GLY A 7 -0.64 9.47 -15.39
CA GLY A 7 -1.91 9.08 -14.81
C GLY A 7 -1.74 8.42 -13.45
N PHE A 8 -2.56 7.40 -13.19
CA PHE A 8 -2.48 6.55 -11.99
C PHE A 8 -2.10 5.10 -12.34
N ASP A 9 -1.52 4.90 -13.53
CA ASP A 9 -1.02 3.60 -13.96
C ASP A 9 0.28 3.26 -13.24
N TYR A 10 0.57 1.96 -13.15
CA TYR A 10 1.82 1.50 -12.58
C TYR A 10 2.99 1.78 -13.51
N HIS A 11 4.01 2.43 -13.01
CA HIS A 11 5.29 2.63 -13.66
C HIS A 11 6.38 1.92 -12.84
N LYS A 12 7.14 1.06 -13.50
CA LYS A 12 8.26 0.35 -12.88
C LYS A 12 9.28 1.33 -12.32
N THR A 13 9.74 1.02 -11.12
CA THR A 13 10.86 1.67 -10.44
C THR A 13 11.99 0.68 -10.16
N ASP A 14 13.12 1.14 -9.63
CA ASP A 14 14.32 0.31 -9.52
C ASP A 14 14.17 -0.81 -8.49
N VAL A 15 13.56 -0.53 -7.33
CA VAL A 15 13.46 -1.49 -6.23
C VAL A 15 12.16 -1.39 -5.46
N ASN A 16 11.84 -2.50 -4.78
CA ASN A 16 10.87 -2.58 -3.68
C ASN A 16 11.54 -3.15 -2.42
N VAL A 17 10.85 -3.01 -1.29
CA VAL A 17 11.31 -3.48 0.02
C VAL A 17 10.36 -4.55 0.52
N ARG A 18 10.90 -5.63 1.08
CA ARG A 18 10.13 -6.78 1.58
C ARG A 18 10.55 -7.18 2.97
N TYR A 19 9.59 -7.66 3.75
CA TYR A 19 9.78 -8.38 5.00
C TYR A 19 8.90 -9.63 4.99
N TYR A 20 9.44 -10.73 5.42
CA TYR A 20 8.72 -12.00 5.55
C TYR A 20 8.51 -12.32 7.02
N PHE A 21 7.30 -12.73 7.38
CA PHE A 21 7.02 -13.28 8.70
C PHE A 21 6.85 -14.79 8.60
N THR A 22 7.76 -15.53 9.20
CA THR A 22 7.78 -16.99 9.24
C THR A 22 8.29 -17.44 10.60
N ASP A 23 7.80 -18.58 11.09
CA ASP A 23 8.24 -19.15 12.37
C ASP A 23 8.15 -18.17 13.56
N GLY A 24 7.13 -17.32 13.54
CA GLY A 24 6.84 -16.38 14.63
C GLY A 24 7.70 -15.11 14.64
N LYS A 25 8.48 -14.84 13.62
CA LYS A 25 9.37 -13.66 13.56
C LYS A 25 9.43 -13.02 12.17
N TRP A 26 9.68 -11.72 12.16
CA TRP A 26 9.98 -10.96 10.94
C TRP A 26 11.43 -11.18 10.51
N SER A 27 11.65 -11.27 9.20
CA SER A 27 12.98 -11.25 8.60
C SER A 27 13.63 -9.87 8.71
N ASP A 28 14.91 -9.80 8.39
CA ASP A 28 15.55 -8.53 8.04
C ASP A 28 14.92 -7.92 6.77
N MET A 29 15.19 -6.64 6.54
CA MET A 29 14.77 -5.91 5.35
C MET A 29 15.44 -6.47 4.10
N GLU A 30 14.65 -6.93 3.14
CA GLU A 30 15.10 -7.27 1.81
C GLU A 30 14.82 -6.12 0.85
N VAL A 31 15.82 -5.73 0.04
CA VAL A 31 15.66 -4.77 -1.06
C VAL A 31 15.89 -5.53 -2.36
N THR A 32 14.91 -5.49 -3.27
CA THR A 32 14.97 -6.25 -4.51
C THR A 32 14.38 -5.49 -5.69
N SER A 33 14.86 -5.77 -6.90
CA SER A 33 14.30 -5.27 -8.17
C SER A 33 13.24 -6.19 -8.77
N ASP A 34 12.99 -7.35 -8.15
CA ASP A 34 11.98 -8.30 -8.63
C ASP A 34 10.57 -7.74 -8.38
N GLU A 35 9.78 -7.61 -9.43
CA GLU A 35 8.39 -7.12 -9.38
C GLU A 35 7.38 -8.24 -9.08
N TYR A 36 7.82 -9.50 -9.12
CA TYR A 36 6.95 -10.64 -8.91
C TYR A 36 7.13 -11.22 -7.51
N ILE A 37 6.06 -11.78 -6.99
CA ILE A 37 6.07 -12.52 -5.73
C ILE A 37 5.69 -13.97 -6.00
N LYS A 38 6.48 -14.90 -5.46
CA LYS A 38 6.13 -16.31 -5.47
C LYS A 38 5.25 -16.62 -4.27
N MET A 39 4.05 -17.10 -4.52
CA MET A 39 3.07 -17.40 -3.49
C MET A 39 2.46 -18.79 -3.70
N HIS A 40 2.18 -19.50 -2.61
CA HIS A 40 1.50 -20.79 -2.69
C HIS A 40 0.05 -20.59 -3.17
N MET A 41 -0.44 -21.45 -4.06
CA MET A 41 -1.78 -21.31 -4.65
C MET A 41 -2.93 -21.33 -3.63
N SER A 42 -2.74 -21.89 -2.44
CA SER A 42 -3.70 -21.88 -1.34
C SER A 42 -3.39 -20.83 -0.27
N ALA A 43 -2.62 -19.78 -0.58
CA ALA A 43 -2.37 -18.68 0.34
C ALA A 43 -3.67 -18.01 0.77
N SER A 44 -3.81 -17.68 2.04
CA SER A 44 -5.05 -17.18 2.63
C SER A 44 -5.50 -15.84 2.03
N CYS A 45 -4.58 -15.01 1.57
CA CYS A 45 -4.92 -13.76 0.89
C CYS A 45 -5.64 -13.98 -0.46
N LEU A 46 -5.31 -15.04 -1.19
CA LEU A 46 -5.90 -15.33 -2.51
C LEU A 46 -7.36 -15.81 -2.43
N HIS A 47 -7.74 -16.46 -1.35
CA HIS A 47 -9.04 -17.08 -1.21
C HIS A 47 -9.98 -16.36 -0.24
N TYR A 48 -9.42 -15.68 0.76
CA TYR A 48 -10.20 -15.11 1.87
C TYR A 48 -9.97 -13.62 2.06
N GLY A 49 -9.24 -12.97 1.14
CA GLY A 49 -8.97 -11.53 1.24
C GLY A 49 -8.20 -11.13 2.50
N ILE A 50 -7.37 -12.06 3.05
CA ILE A 50 -6.51 -11.74 4.21
C ILE A 50 -5.32 -10.93 3.70
N GLU A 51 -5.59 -9.69 3.34
CA GLU A 51 -4.62 -8.72 2.85
C GLU A 51 -5.09 -7.30 3.18
N LEU A 52 -4.14 -6.40 3.27
CA LEU A 52 -4.38 -4.99 3.56
C LEU A 52 -3.33 -4.13 2.85
N PHE A 53 -3.63 -2.84 2.70
CA PHE A 53 -2.67 -1.94 2.08
C PHE A 53 -2.75 -0.52 2.64
N GLU A 54 -1.73 0.26 2.33
CA GLU A 54 -1.66 1.68 2.59
C GLU A 54 -1.38 2.46 1.32
N GLY A 55 -1.59 3.76 1.37
CA GLY A 55 -1.24 4.68 0.30
C GLY A 55 -0.79 6.00 0.88
N LEU A 56 0.42 6.40 0.53
CA LEU A 56 0.99 7.69 0.89
C LEU A 56 1.88 8.17 -0.26
N LYS A 57 2.39 9.40 -0.14
CA LYS A 57 3.14 10.03 -1.22
C LYS A 57 4.42 10.66 -0.71
N ALA A 58 5.49 10.57 -1.51
CA ALA A 58 6.68 11.38 -1.34
C ALA A 58 6.66 12.55 -2.33
N PHE A 59 7.09 13.72 -1.85
CA PHE A 59 7.11 14.95 -2.62
C PHE A 59 8.48 15.59 -2.57
N ARG A 60 8.89 16.19 -3.69
CA ARG A 60 10.02 17.11 -3.71
C ARG A 60 9.52 18.52 -3.38
N GLY A 61 10.08 19.10 -2.34
CA GLY A 61 9.74 20.45 -1.91
C GLY A 61 10.42 21.53 -2.77
N VAL A 62 10.03 22.80 -2.58
CA VAL A 62 10.63 23.97 -3.21
C VAL A 62 12.14 24.08 -2.94
N ASP A 63 12.60 23.58 -1.79
CA ASP A 63 14.00 23.53 -1.38
C ASP A 63 14.75 22.29 -1.92
N GLY A 64 14.14 21.53 -2.82
CA GLY A 64 14.68 20.31 -3.42
C GLY A 64 14.67 19.09 -2.49
N LYS A 65 14.31 19.22 -1.22
CA LYS A 65 14.28 18.10 -0.26
C LYS A 65 13.06 17.22 -0.49
N VAL A 66 13.26 15.93 -0.33
CA VAL A 66 12.18 14.93 -0.40
C VAL A 66 11.55 14.77 0.98
N ARG A 67 10.23 14.68 1.01
CA ARG A 67 9.43 14.56 2.24
C ARG A 67 8.34 13.51 2.10
N LEU A 68 8.15 12.75 3.18
CA LEU A 68 6.96 11.97 3.47
C LEU A 68 6.10 12.74 4.47
N PHE A 69 4.80 12.75 4.29
CA PHE A 69 3.88 13.43 5.20
C PHE A 69 3.17 12.44 6.09
N ARG A 70 3.40 12.52 7.40
CA ARG A 70 2.75 11.70 8.44
C ARG A 70 2.85 10.20 8.21
N VAL A 71 4.00 9.71 7.78
CA VAL A 71 4.24 8.29 7.45
C VAL A 71 3.99 7.37 8.66
N GLU A 72 4.25 7.84 9.88
CA GLU A 72 3.99 7.10 11.12
C GLU A 72 2.50 6.82 11.32
N ASP A 73 1.63 7.75 10.93
CA ASP A 73 0.18 7.54 11.05
C ASP A 73 -0.32 6.52 10.04
N ASN A 74 0.24 6.50 8.81
CA ASN A 74 -0.01 5.42 7.86
C ASN A 74 0.46 4.07 8.41
N ALA A 75 1.65 4.04 9.04
CA ALA A 75 2.17 2.82 9.66
C ALA A 75 1.28 2.33 10.82
N ARG A 76 0.78 3.22 11.67
CA ARG A 76 -0.17 2.88 12.74
C ARG A 76 -1.48 2.34 12.18
N ARG A 77 -2.03 2.95 11.11
CA ARG A 77 -3.26 2.47 10.46
C ARG A 77 -3.05 1.10 9.79
N LEU A 78 -1.89 0.86 9.17
CA LEU A 78 -1.52 -0.45 8.65
C LEU A 78 -1.56 -1.51 9.74
N ARG A 79 -0.98 -1.21 10.92
CA ARG A 79 -1.01 -2.11 12.08
C ARG A 79 -2.43 -2.38 12.57
N SER A 80 -3.27 -1.34 12.70
CA SER A 80 -4.68 -1.49 13.09
C SER A 80 -5.44 -2.39 12.11
N SER A 81 -5.18 -2.24 10.80
CA SER A 81 -5.76 -3.12 9.79
C SER A 81 -5.25 -4.56 9.91
N ALA A 82 -3.95 -4.75 10.21
CA ALA A 82 -3.36 -6.07 10.41
C ALA A 82 -3.94 -6.76 11.66
N GLU A 83 -4.10 -6.04 12.75
CA GLU A 83 -4.72 -6.53 13.97
C GLU A 83 -6.16 -7.01 13.71
N ARG A 84 -6.96 -6.21 12.99
CA ARG A 84 -8.34 -6.56 12.63
C ARG A 84 -8.43 -7.84 11.80
N LEU A 85 -7.45 -8.12 10.94
CA LEU A 85 -7.38 -9.32 10.11
C LEU A 85 -6.62 -10.48 10.78
N CYS A 86 -6.23 -10.35 12.04
CA CYS A 86 -5.41 -11.35 12.76
C CYS A 86 -4.12 -11.70 12.00
N LEU A 87 -3.49 -10.72 11.36
CA LEU A 87 -2.18 -10.85 10.72
C LEU A 87 -1.05 -10.57 11.73
N PRO A 88 0.15 -11.13 11.52
CA PRO A 88 1.34 -10.75 12.30
C PRO A 88 1.56 -9.23 12.26
N LEU A 89 1.82 -8.61 13.41
CA LEU A 89 1.93 -7.15 13.51
C LEU A 89 3.37 -6.67 13.20
N PRO A 90 3.61 -5.93 12.10
CA PRO A 90 4.90 -5.26 11.91
C PRO A 90 5.04 -4.11 12.92
N THR A 91 6.25 -3.73 13.29
CA THR A 91 6.43 -2.51 14.09
C THR A 91 6.18 -1.26 13.24
N VAL A 92 5.81 -0.15 13.88
CA VAL A 92 5.69 1.15 13.18
C VAL A 92 7.02 1.51 12.53
N GLU A 93 8.12 1.27 13.23
CA GLU A 93 9.47 1.54 12.75
C GLU A 93 9.81 0.73 11.48
N MET A 94 9.47 -0.56 11.43
CA MET A 94 9.66 -1.39 10.22
C MET A 94 8.97 -0.77 9.00
N VAL A 95 7.71 -0.37 9.15
CA VAL A 95 6.94 0.22 8.04
C VAL A 95 7.51 1.57 7.62
N VAL A 96 7.87 2.42 8.57
CA VAL A 96 8.51 3.72 8.31
C VAL A 96 9.85 3.53 7.60
N ASN A 97 10.72 2.65 8.11
CA ASN A 97 12.03 2.36 7.52
C ASN A 97 11.89 1.82 6.09
N ALA A 98 10.92 0.94 5.83
CA ALA A 98 10.63 0.45 4.48
C ALA A 98 10.20 1.60 3.53
N CYS A 99 9.32 2.49 4.00
CA CYS A 99 8.91 3.66 3.21
C CYS A 99 10.07 4.61 2.92
N VAL A 100 10.92 4.87 3.90
CA VAL A 100 12.11 5.73 3.72
C VAL A 100 13.10 5.08 2.75
N GLU A 101 13.38 3.79 2.91
CA GLU A 101 14.36 3.09 2.06
C GLU A 101 13.87 2.98 0.61
N VAL A 102 12.59 2.67 0.36
CA VAL A 102 12.06 2.63 -1.01
C VAL A 102 12.12 4.00 -1.68
N VAL A 103 11.89 5.09 -0.94
CA VAL A 103 12.00 6.46 -1.46
C VAL A 103 13.44 6.81 -1.80
N ARG A 104 14.38 6.50 -0.91
CA ARG A 104 15.81 6.77 -1.12
C ARG A 104 16.37 6.05 -2.34
N ARG A 105 16.01 4.78 -2.51
CA ARG A 105 16.48 3.95 -3.63
C ARG A 105 15.84 4.31 -4.97
N ASN A 106 14.68 4.95 -4.94
CA ASN A 106 13.93 5.35 -6.14
C ASN A 106 13.85 6.88 -6.29
N GLU A 107 14.81 7.63 -5.77
CA GLU A 107 14.78 9.10 -5.79
C GLU A 107 14.66 9.69 -7.19
N ALA A 108 15.22 9.03 -8.21
CA ALA A 108 15.13 9.44 -9.61
C ALA A 108 13.68 9.48 -10.16
N TYR A 109 12.78 8.77 -9.51
CA TYR A 109 11.35 8.70 -9.88
C TYR A 109 10.47 9.71 -9.12
N ILE A 110 11.07 10.56 -8.29
CA ILE A 110 10.31 11.61 -7.57
C ILE A 110 10.16 12.82 -8.47
N PRO A 111 8.93 13.17 -8.86
CA PRO A 111 8.70 14.29 -9.77
C PRO A 111 9.28 15.62 -9.24
N PRO A 112 9.73 16.52 -10.11
CA PRO A 112 10.15 17.85 -9.73
C PRO A 112 9.03 18.64 -9.05
N TYR A 113 9.40 19.56 -8.17
CA TYR A 113 8.46 20.51 -7.57
C TYR A 113 7.70 21.29 -8.66
N GLY A 114 6.40 21.52 -8.44
CA GLY A 114 5.55 22.30 -9.33
C GLY A 114 4.86 21.52 -10.46
N THR A 115 5.20 20.24 -10.66
CA THR A 115 4.55 19.41 -11.70
C THR A 115 3.15 18.93 -11.31
N GLY A 116 2.77 19.01 -10.03
CA GLY A 116 1.53 18.40 -9.49
C GLY A 116 1.59 16.88 -9.33
N ALA A 117 2.62 16.24 -9.87
CA ALA A 117 2.88 14.81 -9.74
C ALA A 117 3.59 14.47 -8.41
N SER A 118 3.63 13.20 -8.05
CA SER A 118 4.25 12.71 -6.81
C SER A 118 4.72 11.26 -6.98
N LEU A 119 5.62 10.82 -6.10
CA LEU A 119 5.92 9.40 -5.98
C LEU A 119 4.91 8.76 -5.01
N TYR A 120 4.03 7.90 -5.52
CA TYR A 120 3.07 7.16 -4.71
C TYR A 120 3.73 5.92 -4.11
N LEU A 121 3.56 5.70 -2.81
CA LEU A 121 4.02 4.50 -2.11
C LEU A 121 2.85 3.59 -1.79
N ARG A 122 3.04 2.30 -2.00
CA ARG A 122 2.09 1.25 -1.68
C ARG A 122 2.72 0.25 -0.70
N PRO A 123 2.61 0.47 0.61
CA PRO A 123 2.73 -0.62 1.58
C PRO A 123 1.55 -1.58 1.40
N VAL A 124 1.83 -2.86 1.26
CA VAL A 124 0.82 -3.93 1.15
C VAL A 124 1.28 -5.13 1.96
N MET A 125 0.34 -5.80 2.62
CA MET A 125 0.64 -6.95 3.45
C MET A 125 -0.33 -8.09 3.13
N PHE A 126 0.22 -9.28 2.94
CA PHE A 126 -0.49 -10.50 2.56
C PHE A 126 -0.34 -11.57 3.65
N GLY A 127 -1.44 -12.24 4.00
CA GLY A 127 -1.39 -13.53 4.69
C GLY A 127 -1.02 -14.61 3.71
N THR A 128 0.16 -15.22 3.87
CA THR A 128 0.72 -16.19 2.90
C THR A 128 0.57 -17.65 3.34
N THR A 129 0.03 -17.89 4.53
CA THR A 129 -0.19 -19.25 5.05
C THR A 129 -1.02 -20.09 4.08
N ALA A 130 -0.48 -21.24 3.69
CA ALA A 130 -1.19 -22.20 2.87
C ALA A 130 -2.28 -22.94 3.67
N GLY A 131 -3.46 -23.11 3.09
CA GLY A 131 -4.56 -23.83 3.74
C GLY A 131 -5.89 -23.67 3.03
N LEU A 132 -6.87 -24.53 3.37
CA LEU A 132 -8.20 -24.53 2.77
C LEU A 132 -9.28 -23.95 3.70
N GLY A 133 -8.97 -23.68 4.95
CA GLY A 133 -9.92 -23.13 5.93
C GLY A 133 -9.58 -21.70 6.33
N VAL A 134 -10.62 -20.90 6.65
CA VAL A 134 -10.44 -19.55 7.20
C VAL A 134 -9.85 -19.64 8.61
N LYS A 135 -8.69 -19.03 8.79
CA LYS A 135 -8.00 -18.94 10.09
C LYS A 135 -7.00 -17.78 10.07
N PRO A 136 -6.56 -17.30 11.24
CA PRO A 136 -5.48 -16.32 11.32
C PRO A 136 -4.24 -16.79 10.56
N ALA A 137 -3.60 -15.88 9.82
CA ALA A 137 -2.39 -16.22 9.09
C ALA A 137 -1.20 -16.34 10.05
N LYS A 138 -0.44 -17.44 9.89
CA LYS A 138 0.81 -17.69 10.62
C LYS A 138 2.03 -17.14 9.90
N ASP A 139 1.91 -16.97 8.59
CA ASP A 139 2.95 -16.45 7.72
C ASP A 139 2.41 -15.22 7.00
N ALA A 140 3.26 -14.23 6.78
CA ALA A 140 2.89 -13.00 6.09
C ALA A 140 4.06 -12.43 5.27
N LEU A 141 3.71 -11.62 4.30
CA LEU A 141 4.64 -10.85 3.48
C LEU A 141 4.22 -9.38 3.49
N LEU A 142 5.09 -8.50 3.97
CA LEU A 142 4.94 -7.06 3.87
C LEU A 142 5.84 -6.55 2.74
N ILE A 143 5.27 -5.83 1.79
CA ILE A 143 5.98 -5.21 0.67
C ILE A 143 5.72 -3.71 0.69
N VAL A 144 6.75 -2.92 0.42
CA VAL A 144 6.59 -1.50 0.10
C VAL A 144 7.20 -1.25 -1.27
N TYR A 145 6.40 -0.82 -2.22
CA TYR A 145 6.84 -0.41 -3.54
C TYR A 145 6.32 0.98 -3.88
N CYS A 146 6.80 1.59 -4.94
CA CYS A 146 6.39 2.92 -5.36
C CYS A 146 6.20 3.03 -6.87
N SER A 147 5.50 4.07 -7.28
CA SER A 147 5.29 4.42 -8.68
C SER A 147 5.08 5.93 -8.79
N PRO A 148 5.70 6.62 -9.76
CA PRO A 148 5.36 8.02 -10.03
C PRO A 148 3.93 8.11 -10.56
N VAL A 149 3.17 9.06 -10.04
CA VAL A 149 1.76 9.29 -10.42
C VAL A 149 1.48 10.76 -10.65
N GLY A 150 0.56 11.06 -11.55
CA GLY A 150 0.05 12.40 -11.78
C GLY A 150 -0.93 12.87 -10.70
N ALA A 151 -1.49 14.06 -10.91
CA ALA A 151 -2.55 14.56 -10.06
C ALA A 151 -3.80 13.68 -10.19
N TYR A 152 -4.38 13.27 -9.05
CA TYR A 152 -5.60 12.46 -9.05
C TYR A 152 -6.77 13.16 -9.76
N PHE A 153 -6.93 14.46 -9.52
CA PHE A 153 -7.89 15.29 -10.23
C PHE A 153 -7.16 16.16 -11.27
N LYS A 154 -7.23 15.77 -12.53
CA LYS A 154 -6.56 16.50 -13.64
C LYS A 154 -7.01 17.97 -13.78
N GLN A 155 -8.21 18.28 -13.29
CA GLN A 155 -8.79 19.63 -13.33
C GLN A 155 -8.47 20.49 -12.09
N GLY A 156 -7.61 19.99 -11.19
CA GLY A 156 -7.32 20.64 -9.91
C GLY A 156 -8.46 20.52 -8.88
N ILE A 157 -8.45 21.40 -7.88
CA ILE A 157 -9.46 21.42 -6.83
C ILE A 157 -10.76 22.05 -7.37
N LYS A 158 -11.71 21.21 -7.74
CA LYS A 158 -13.05 21.61 -8.21
C LYS A 158 -14.12 20.75 -7.52
N PRO A 159 -15.32 21.30 -7.32
CA PRO A 159 -16.46 20.48 -6.86
C PRO A 159 -16.73 19.33 -7.83
N ILE A 160 -17.11 18.18 -7.28
CA ILE A 160 -17.54 17.00 -8.04
C ILE A 160 -19.02 16.70 -7.72
N LEU A 161 -19.72 16.13 -8.69
CA LEU A 161 -21.06 15.60 -8.47
C LEU A 161 -20.95 14.25 -7.77
N VAL A 162 -21.71 14.06 -6.69
CA VAL A 162 -21.77 12.80 -5.93
C VAL A 162 -23.20 12.31 -5.91
N ALA A 163 -23.42 11.04 -6.25
CA ALA A 163 -24.71 10.36 -6.08
C ALA A 163 -24.71 9.58 -4.75
N ILE A 164 -25.87 9.54 -4.11
CA ILE A 164 -26.10 8.70 -2.92
C ILE A 164 -26.77 7.41 -3.41
N ASP A 165 -26.02 6.30 -3.30
CA ASP A 165 -26.59 4.97 -3.50
C ASP A 165 -27.22 4.52 -2.16
N ARG A 166 -28.45 4.00 -2.22
CA ARG A 166 -29.20 3.52 -1.04
C ARG A 166 -29.42 2.01 -1.06
N GLU A 167 -28.98 1.34 -2.10
CA GLU A 167 -29.19 -0.09 -2.33
C GLU A 167 -27.94 -0.92 -2.08
N GLN A 168 -26.75 -0.29 -2.16
CA GLN A 168 -25.48 -1.00 -2.08
C GLN A 168 -24.63 -0.46 -0.93
N ASP A 169 -24.14 -1.37 -0.10
CA ASP A 169 -23.20 -1.10 0.97
C ASP A 169 -21.78 -1.53 0.58
N ARG A 170 -20.85 -0.58 0.48
CA ARG A 170 -19.41 -0.90 0.36
C ARG A 170 -18.88 -1.59 1.62
N ALA A 171 -19.39 -1.24 2.78
CA ALA A 171 -18.91 -1.70 4.07
C ALA A 171 -20.10 -1.97 5.00
N ALA A 172 -20.41 -3.26 5.17
CA ALA A 172 -21.49 -3.70 6.06
C ALA A 172 -21.23 -3.28 7.52
N PRO A 173 -22.28 -2.99 8.31
CA PRO A 173 -22.15 -2.77 9.75
C PRO A 173 -21.42 -3.93 10.44
N ARG A 174 -20.44 -3.62 11.31
CA ARG A 174 -19.57 -4.59 12.00
C ARG A 174 -18.69 -5.45 11.08
N GLY A 175 -18.60 -5.09 9.79
CA GLY A 175 -17.67 -5.69 8.82
C GLY A 175 -16.26 -5.13 8.95
N THR A 176 -15.60 -4.92 7.81
CA THR A 176 -14.21 -4.44 7.72
C THR A 176 -14.10 -2.99 7.20
N GLY A 177 -15.19 -2.23 7.24
CA GLY A 177 -15.25 -0.87 6.70
C GLY A 177 -14.37 0.15 7.41
N ASP A 178 -14.02 -0.12 8.67
CA ASP A 178 -13.16 0.72 9.54
C ASP A 178 -11.66 0.48 9.34
N VAL A 179 -11.28 -0.50 8.52
CA VAL A 179 -9.88 -0.84 8.22
C VAL A 179 -9.58 -0.82 6.72
N LYS A 180 -8.31 -0.68 6.35
CA LYS A 180 -7.90 -0.50 4.96
C LYS A 180 -7.51 -1.84 4.32
N VAL A 181 -8.52 -2.63 3.95
CA VAL A 181 -8.38 -3.99 3.40
C VAL A 181 -8.98 -4.07 1.99
N GLY A 182 -8.43 -4.92 1.14
CA GLY A 182 -8.81 -5.01 -0.28
C GLY A 182 -10.26 -5.40 -0.50
N GLY A 183 -10.80 -6.25 0.35
CA GLY A 183 -12.20 -6.66 0.27
C GLY A 183 -13.20 -5.50 0.28
N ASN A 184 -12.88 -4.37 0.93
CA ASN A 184 -13.72 -3.18 0.92
C ASN A 184 -13.76 -2.48 -0.45
N TYR A 185 -12.80 -2.78 -1.34
CA TYR A 185 -12.65 -2.10 -2.63
C TYR A 185 -13.31 -2.86 -3.77
N ALA A 186 -13.33 -4.18 -3.73
CA ALA A 186 -13.98 -4.99 -4.74
C ALA A 186 -15.49 -4.65 -4.84
N ALA A 187 -16.16 -4.43 -3.69
CA ALA A 187 -17.56 -4.04 -3.64
C ALA A 187 -17.86 -2.64 -4.21
N SER A 188 -16.84 -1.83 -4.49
CA SER A 188 -17.01 -0.46 -5.05
C SER A 188 -16.85 -0.41 -6.57
N LEU A 189 -16.80 -1.55 -7.26
CA LEU A 189 -16.68 -1.64 -8.73
C LEU A 189 -18.01 -1.67 -9.47
N LEU A 190 -19.13 -1.56 -8.76
CA LEU A 190 -20.50 -1.56 -9.32
C LEU A 190 -20.90 -0.15 -9.75
#